data_7669f94e2321945ae8cf8fd5d9fdfd73
#
_entry.id   7669f94e2321945ae8cf8fd5d9fdfd73
#
_cell.length_a   1.000
_cell.length_b   1.000
_cell.length_c   1.000
_cell.angle_alpha   90.00
_cell.angle_beta   90.00
_cell.angle_gamma   90.00
#
_symmetry.space_group_name_H-M   'P 1'
#
loop_
_entity.id
_entity.type
_entity.pdbx_description
1 polymer ?
#
loop_
_entity_poly.entity_id
_entity_poly.type
_entity_poly.pdbx_seq_one_letter_code
_entity_poly.pdbx_strand_id
1 'polypeptide(L)'
;MQRVRIAERAQWRARAEQAGFRFHTIDGKPYWDETAYYAFTLRQIEQDIEDPSAELHQMAIALVDEVVGSDALMDRLAIPTHYRDWIADSWKQRHAHLYGRLDLAYDGTGPAKLYELNYDTPTSLF
;
A
#
# COMPACT_ATOMS: atom_id res chain seq x y z
N MET A 1 -12.31 14.39 -3.74
CA MET A 1 -10.90 14.55 -4.19
C MET A 1 -10.84 15.52 -5.36
N GLN A 2 -9.88 16.44 -5.36
CA GLN A 2 -9.71 17.42 -6.44
C GLN A 2 -8.22 17.52 -6.82
N ARG A 3 -7.90 17.40 -8.11
CA ARG A 3 -6.54 17.66 -8.60
C ARG A 3 -6.38 19.17 -8.83
N VAL A 4 -5.44 19.79 -8.11
CA VAL A 4 -5.18 21.23 -8.13
C VAL A 4 -3.84 21.48 -8.80
N ARG A 5 -3.83 22.32 -9.84
CA ARG A 5 -2.59 22.74 -10.50
C ARG A 5 -1.90 23.84 -9.71
N ILE A 6 -0.57 23.74 -9.61
CA ILE A 6 0.29 24.72 -8.94
C ILE A 6 1.57 24.94 -9.75
N ALA A 7 2.29 26.01 -9.44
CA ALA A 7 3.67 26.15 -9.90
C ALA A 7 4.57 25.19 -9.11
N GLU A 8 5.60 24.63 -9.76
CA GLU A 8 6.60 23.81 -9.09
C GLU A 8 7.23 24.57 -7.90
N ARG A 9 7.42 23.89 -6.79
CA ARG A 9 8.14 24.46 -5.64
C ARG A 9 9.58 24.78 -6.00
N ALA A 10 10.07 25.93 -5.59
CA ALA A 10 11.45 26.30 -5.84
C ALA A 10 12.42 25.28 -5.20
N GLN A 11 13.44 24.87 -5.97
CA GLN A 11 14.52 23.96 -5.51
C GLN A 11 14.02 22.59 -5.02
N TRP A 12 12.81 22.14 -5.39
CA TRP A 12 12.28 20.88 -4.90
C TRP A 12 13.16 19.67 -5.27
N ARG A 13 13.78 19.68 -6.47
CA ARG A 13 14.68 18.59 -6.90
C ARG A 13 15.89 18.46 -5.98
N ALA A 14 16.55 19.59 -5.71
CA ALA A 14 17.70 19.61 -4.80
C ALA A 14 17.32 19.17 -3.38
N ARG A 15 16.13 19.57 -2.91
CA ARG A 15 15.63 19.10 -1.60
C ARG A 15 15.29 17.62 -1.58
N ALA A 16 14.69 17.10 -2.65
CA ALA A 16 14.39 15.67 -2.80
C ALA A 16 15.70 14.84 -2.79
N GLU A 17 16.69 15.23 -3.57
CA GLU A 17 18.01 14.60 -3.61
C GLU A 17 18.71 14.63 -2.24
N GLN A 18 18.64 15.75 -1.54
CA GLN A 18 19.20 15.91 -0.20
C GLN A 18 18.51 15.01 0.83
N ALA A 19 17.20 14.73 0.65
CA ALA A 19 16.44 13.77 1.44
C ALA A 19 16.64 12.30 1.01
N GLY A 20 17.46 12.04 -0.03
CA GLY A 20 17.73 10.69 -0.54
C GLY A 20 16.88 10.27 -1.74
N PHE A 21 15.88 11.05 -2.13
CA PHE A 21 15.05 10.77 -3.30
C PHE A 21 15.70 11.25 -4.59
N ARG A 22 16.41 10.33 -5.30
CA ARG A 22 17.23 10.65 -6.48
C ARG A 22 16.59 10.27 -7.81
N PHE A 23 15.44 9.62 -7.80
CA PHE A 23 14.76 9.12 -9.01
C PHE A 23 13.49 9.90 -9.35
N HIS A 24 13.46 11.20 -9.00
CA HIS A 24 12.41 12.12 -9.44
C HIS A 24 12.35 12.30 -10.97
N THR A 25 13.46 11.98 -11.66
CA THR A 25 13.57 12.00 -13.12
C THR A 25 14.27 10.73 -13.58
N ILE A 26 13.66 9.96 -14.50
CA ILE A 26 14.20 8.71 -15.03
C ILE A 26 14.38 8.88 -16.53
N ASP A 27 15.60 8.63 -17.04
CA ASP A 27 15.97 8.77 -18.46
C ASP A 27 15.53 10.13 -19.08
N GLY A 28 15.71 11.21 -18.31
CA GLY A 28 15.35 12.57 -18.71
C GLY A 28 13.85 12.86 -18.69
N LYS A 29 13.00 11.91 -18.27
CA LYS A 29 11.55 12.08 -18.15
C LYS A 29 11.17 12.29 -16.70
N PRO A 30 10.30 13.28 -16.39
CA PRO A 30 9.79 13.46 -15.05
C PRO A 30 9.04 12.20 -14.58
N TYR A 31 9.46 11.63 -13.46
CA TYR A 31 8.74 10.57 -12.74
C TYR A 31 7.84 11.17 -11.65
N TRP A 32 8.34 12.18 -10.97
CA TRP A 32 7.61 12.93 -9.96
C TRP A 32 7.06 14.24 -10.54
N ASP A 33 5.74 14.44 -10.46
CA ASP A 33 5.05 15.64 -10.97
C ASP A 33 4.80 16.65 -9.82
N GLU A 34 5.54 17.75 -9.82
CA GLU A 34 5.35 18.87 -8.89
C GLU A 34 4.35 19.93 -9.39
N THR A 35 3.73 19.74 -10.55
CA THR A 35 2.82 20.74 -11.14
C THR A 35 1.39 20.62 -10.64
N ALA A 36 1.10 19.65 -9.81
CA ALA A 36 -0.21 19.44 -9.21
C ALA A 36 -0.15 18.64 -7.91
N TYR A 37 -1.19 18.78 -7.10
CA TYR A 37 -1.46 17.91 -5.96
C TYR A 37 -2.93 17.51 -5.91
N TYR A 38 -3.24 16.48 -5.14
CA TYR A 38 -4.61 16.08 -4.87
C TYR A 38 -5.05 16.59 -3.50
N ALA A 39 -6.13 17.37 -3.49
CA ALA A 39 -6.77 17.85 -2.27
C ALA A 39 -7.91 16.92 -1.86
N PHE A 40 -7.93 16.57 -0.59
CA PHE A 40 -8.97 15.76 0.03
C PHE A 40 -9.62 16.56 1.16
N THR A 41 -10.88 16.33 1.41
CA THR A 41 -11.50 16.72 2.68
C THR A 41 -11.14 15.71 3.76
N LEU A 42 -11.17 16.11 5.04
CA LEU A 42 -10.93 15.19 6.16
C LEU A 42 -11.91 14.01 6.11
N ARG A 43 -13.20 14.26 5.84
CA ARG A 43 -14.19 13.21 5.66
C ARG A 43 -13.78 12.18 4.58
N GLN A 44 -13.24 12.64 3.45
CA GLN A 44 -12.79 11.73 2.38
C GLN A 44 -11.61 10.86 2.85
N ILE A 45 -10.70 11.41 3.63
CA ILE A 45 -9.60 10.64 4.20
C ILE A 45 -10.14 9.59 5.18
N GLU A 46 -10.91 10.02 6.19
CA GLU A 46 -11.39 9.15 7.25
C GLU A 46 -12.37 8.08 6.73
N GLN A 47 -13.46 8.50 6.06
CA GLN A 47 -14.56 7.61 5.73
C GLN A 47 -14.38 6.86 4.40
N ASP A 48 -13.72 7.50 3.42
CA ASP A 48 -13.63 6.91 2.09
C ASP A 48 -12.30 6.14 1.88
N ILE A 49 -11.26 6.40 2.70
CA ILE A 49 -9.93 5.77 2.57
C ILE A 49 -9.54 5.00 3.84
N GLU A 50 -9.49 5.64 5.01
CA GLU A 50 -9.00 4.99 6.24
C GLU A 50 -9.93 3.87 6.73
N ASP A 51 -11.23 4.13 6.83
CA ASP A 51 -12.21 3.12 7.26
C ASP A 51 -12.18 1.88 6.35
N PRO A 52 -12.30 2.02 5.00
CA PRO A 52 -12.19 0.86 4.09
C PRO A 52 -10.82 0.18 4.17
N SER A 53 -9.73 0.92 4.35
CA SER A 53 -8.39 0.33 4.50
C SER A 53 -8.29 -0.53 5.76
N ALA A 54 -8.84 -0.06 6.86
CA ALA A 54 -8.88 -0.82 8.11
C ALA A 54 -9.73 -2.10 7.96
N GLU A 55 -10.88 -2.02 7.32
CA GLU A 55 -11.73 -3.18 7.04
C GLU A 55 -11.02 -4.20 6.15
N LEU A 56 -10.43 -3.76 5.04
CA LEU A 56 -9.66 -4.60 4.12
C LEU A 56 -8.48 -5.28 4.82
N HIS A 57 -7.78 -4.57 5.69
CA HIS A 57 -6.72 -5.17 6.51
C HIS A 57 -7.26 -6.28 7.40
N GLN A 58 -8.37 -6.04 8.12
CA GLN A 58 -8.97 -7.07 8.98
C GLN A 58 -9.43 -8.30 8.17
N MET A 59 -10.01 -8.08 6.98
CA MET A 59 -10.39 -9.17 6.08
C MET A 59 -9.16 -9.98 5.62
N ALA A 60 -8.05 -9.31 5.29
CA ALA A 60 -6.81 -9.98 4.91
C ALA A 60 -6.23 -10.82 6.05
N ILE A 61 -6.22 -10.30 7.28
CA ILE A 61 -5.77 -11.02 8.47
C ILE A 61 -6.64 -12.24 8.75
N ALA A 62 -7.97 -12.09 8.65
CA ALA A 62 -8.91 -13.22 8.82
C ALA A 62 -8.71 -14.30 7.74
N LEU A 63 -8.48 -13.89 6.48
CA LEU A 63 -8.18 -14.82 5.41
C LEU A 63 -6.90 -15.62 5.64
N VAL A 64 -5.84 -14.97 6.13
CA VAL A 64 -4.57 -15.66 6.46
C VAL A 64 -4.82 -16.72 7.53
N ASP A 65 -5.63 -16.43 8.54
CA ASP A 65 -5.98 -17.38 9.61
C ASP A 65 -6.67 -18.63 9.05
N GLU A 66 -7.60 -18.46 8.10
CA GLU A 66 -8.26 -19.58 7.40
C GLU A 66 -7.28 -20.36 6.53
N VAL A 67 -6.44 -19.67 5.75
CA VAL A 67 -5.48 -20.29 4.83
C VAL A 67 -4.47 -21.14 5.58
N VAL A 68 -3.91 -20.60 6.67
CA VAL A 68 -2.92 -21.31 7.50
C VAL A 68 -3.49 -22.59 8.12
N GLY A 69 -4.77 -22.62 8.38
CA GLY A 69 -5.48 -23.79 8.91
C GLY A 69 -5.93 -24.82 7.86
N SER A 70 -5.68 -24.60 6.56
CA SER A 70 -6.26 -25.42 5.49
C SER A 70 -5.27 -25.74 4.36
N ASP A 71 -4.86 -27.01 4.27
CA ASP A 71 -4.04 -27.50 3.16
C ASP A 71 -4.69 -27.24 1.79
N ALA A 72 -6.00 -27.39 1.69
CA ALA A 72 -6.72 -27.16 0.45
C ALA A 72 -6.65 -25.68 0.00
N LEU A 73 -6.67 -24.72 0.92
CA LEU A 73 -6.50 -23.30 0.60
C LEU A 73 -5.03 -23.00 0.27
N MET A 74 -4.08 -23.59 0.97
CA MET A 74 -2.66 -23.46 0.64
C MET A 74 -2.35 -24.02 -0.75
N ASP A 75 -2.98 -25.13 -1.16
CA ASP A 75 -2.88 -25.69 -2.52
C ASP A 75 -3.44 -24.74 -3.57
N ARG A 76 -4.61 -24.16 -3.32
CA ARG A 76 -5.23 -23.17 -4.24
C ARG A 76 -4.39 -21.91 -4.42
N LEU A 77 -3.63 -21.51 -3.41
CA LEU A 77 -2.70 -20.38 -3.45
C LEU A 77 -1.31 -20.79 -3.94
N ALA A 78 -1.12 -22.05 -4.35
CA ALA A 78 0.14 -22.61 -4.82
C ALA A 78 1.30 -22.45 -3.81
N ILE A 79 1.00 -22.48 -2.50
CA ILE A 79 2.01 -22.40 -1.44
C ILE A 79 2.77 -23.74 -1.38
N PRO A 80 4.10 -23.74 -1.63
CA PRO A 80 4.88 -24.97 -1.63
C PRO A 80 4.83 -25.68 -0.27
N THR A 81 4.66 -27.01 -0.27
CA THR A 81 4.46 -27.81 0.95
C THR A 81 5.58 -27.61 1.98
N HIS A 82 6.83 -27.48 1.51
CA HIS A 82 7.98 -27.32 2.40
C HIS A 82 8.06 -25.98 3.15
N TYR A 83 7.21 -24.98 2.81
CA TYR A 83 7.12 -23.73 3.55
C TYR A 83 5.93 -23.66 4.51
N ARG A 84 4.96 -24.61 4.42
CA ARG A 84 3.68 -24.50 5.13
C ARG A 84 3.85 -24.50 6.64
N ASP A 85 4.70 -25.36 7.17
CA ASP A 85 4.97 -25.40 8.62
C ASP A 85 5.58 -24.09 9.12
N TRP A 86 6.52 -23.51 8.37
CA TRP A 86 7.12 -22.22 8.74
C TRP A 86 6.11 -21.07 8.73
N ILE A 87 5.25 -21.06 7.71
CA ILE A 87 4.17 -20.05 7.62
C ILE A 87 3.21 -20.21 8.79
N ALA A 88 2.79 -21.44 9.09
CA ALA A 88 1.88 -21.74 10.19
C ALA A 88 2.50 -21.36 11.55
N ASP A 89 3.76 -21.68 11.76
CA ASP A 89 4.47 -21.36 12.99
C ASP A 89 4.67 -19.87 13.17
N SER A 90 5.07 -19.18 12.10
CA SER A 90 5.21 -17.72 12.09
C SER A 90 3.89 -17.03 12.45
N TRP A 91 2.79 -17.50 11.87
CA TRP A 91 1.45 -16.98 12.14
C TRP A 91 1.03 -17.23 13.59
N LYS A 92 1.14 -18.46 14.08
CA LYS A 92 0.79 -18.85 15.46
C LYS A 92 1.61 -18.11 16.51
N GLN A 93 2.89 -17.88 16.24
CA GLN A 93 3.80 -17.14 17.13
C GLN A 93 3.60 -15.62 17.04
N ARG A 94 2.73 -15.14 16.14
CA ARG A 94 2.48 -13.71 15.93
C ARG A 94 3.77 -12.93 15.70
N HIS A 95 4.61 -13.43 14.80
CA HIS A 95 5.84 -12.72 14.45
C HIS A 95 5.54 -11.29 14.01
N ALA A 96 6.40 -10.36 14.43
CA ALA A 96 6.22 -8.96 14.16
C ALA A 96 6.19 -8.67 12.65
N HIS A 97 5.28 -7.83 12.21
CA HIS A 97 5.24 -7.24 10.89
C HIS A 97 5.41 -5.72 11.01
N LEU A 98 5.98 -5.09 10.01
CA LEU A 98 6.27 -3.67 10.06
C LEU A 98 5.10 -2.84 9.51
N TYR A 99 4.81 -2.98 8.21
CA TYR A 99 3.68 -2.33 7.55
C TYR A 99 3.38 -2.97 6.19
N GLY A 100 2.23 -2.61 5.63
CA GLY A 100 1.83 -2.97 4.28
C GLY A 100 1.37 -1.75 3.50
N ARG A 101 1.21 -1.90 2.20
CA ARG A 101 0.65 -0.91 1.30
C ARG A 101 -0.59 -1.48 0.61
N LEU A 102 -1.66 -0.71 0.58
CA LEU A 102 -2.84 -1.00 -0.21
C LEU A 102 -2.84 -0.09 -1.43
N ASP A 103 -2.94 -0.66 -2.61
CA ASP A 103 -3.16 0.09 -3.83
C ASP A 103 -4.66 0.18 -4.07
N LEU A 104 -5.20 1.39 -4.05
CA LEU A 104 -6.63 1.66 -4.04
C LEU A 104 -7.07 2.45 -5.27
N ALA A 105 -8.26 2.15 -5.77
CA ALA A 105 -8.98 2.99 -6.73
C ALA A 105 -9.94 3.92 -5.98
N TYR A 106 -9.87 5.23 -6.25
CA TYR A 106 -10.73 6.22 -5.63
C TYR A 106 -11.06 7.37 -6.61
N ASP A 107 -12.33 7.62 -6.82
CA ASP A 107 -12.82 8.66 -7.73
C ASP A 107 -13.24 9.97 -7.03
N GLY A 108 -13.18 9.99 -5.70
CA GLY A 108 -13.57 11.14 -4.87
C GLY A 108 -14.93 10.99 -4.20
N THR A 109 -15.63 9.85 -4.40
CA THR A 109 -16.95 9.59 -3.82
C THR A 109 -17.07 8.15 -3.31
N GLY A 110 -17.55 8.00 -2.07
CA GLY A 110 -17.75 6.70 -1.44
C GLY A 110 -16.46 5.95 -1.12
N PRO A 111 -16.54 4.71 -0.61
CA PRO A 111 -15.39 3.95 -0.18
C PRO A 111 -14.41 3.64 -1.31
N ALA A 112 -13.13 3.80 -1.05
CA ALA A 112 -12.07 3.38 -1.96
C ALA A 112 -12.11 1.85 -2.18
N LYS A 113 -11.78 1.41 -3.38
CA LYS A 113 -11.82 -0.01 -3.77
C LYS A 113 -10.41 -0.57 -3.88
N LEU A 114 -10.23 -1.77 -3.38
CA LEU A 114 -8.94 -2.46 -3.41
C LEU A 114 -8.56 -2.86 -4.83
N TYR A 115 -7.33 -2.52 -5.21
CA TYR A 115 -6.63 -3.08 -6.36
C TYR A 115 -5.68 -4.19 -5.93
N GLU A 116 -4.80 -3.91 -4.96
CA GLU A 116 -3.71 -4.80 -4.59
C GLU A 116 -3.33 -4.64 -3.13
N LEU A 117 -2.92 -5.74 -2.51
CA LEU A 117 -2.29 -5.79 -1.19
C LEU A 117 -0.79 -6.04 -1.37
N ASN A 118 0.05 -5.12 -0.91
CA ASN A 118 1.51 -5.24 -0.90
C ASN A 118 2.01 -5.31 0.54
N TYR A 119 2.06 -6.52 1.10
CA TYR A 119 2.46 -6.75 2.49
C TYR A 119 3.87 -7.34 2.62
N ASP A 120 4.52 -7.64 1.52
CA ASP A 120 5.84 -8.25 1.43
C ASP A 120 6.94 -7.30 0.94
N THR A 121 6.60 -6.34 0.09
CA THR A 121 7.56 -5.42 -0.53
C THR A 121 7.18 -3.95 -0.39
N PRO A 122 7.15 -3.39 0.81
CA PRO A 122 6.87 -1.97 0.99
C PRO A 122 8.04 -1.11 0.46
N THR A 123 7.82 -0.42 -0.66
CA THR A 123 8.87 0.36 -1.35
C THR A 123 8.79 1.88 -1.13
N SER A 124 7.88 2.35 -0.26
CA SER A 124 7.53 3.78 -0.14
C SER A 124 7.85 4.37 1.23
N LEU A 125 8.98 3.99 1.83
CA LEU A 125 9.43 4.52 3.13
C LEU A 125 10.40 5.70 2.94
N PHE A 126 9.94 6.79 2.29
CA PHE A 126 10.67 8.06 2.23
C PHE A 126 9.84 9.21 2.75
#